data_96670f4dade18f6a5961ed8cf7b19072
#
_entry.id   96670f4dade18f6a5961ed8cf7b19072
#
_cell.length_a   1.000
_cell.length_b   1.000
_cell.length_c   1.000
_cell.angle_alpha   90.00
_cell.angle_beta   90.00
_cell.angle_gamma   90.00
#
_symmetry.space_group_name_H-M   'P 1'
#
loop_
_entity.id
_entity.type
_entity.pdbx_description
1 polymer ?
#
loop_
_entity_poly.entity_id
_entity_poly.type
_entity_poly.pdbx_seq_one_letter_code
_entity_poly.pdbx_strand_id
1 'polypeptide(L)'
;MPTYNGEKFIRIQLESILSQLGDNDEVVISDDSSTDKTVEILKSFNDSRIHLLENNSFHSPIYNLENALKNAKGDFIFLSDQDDEWTVDKVSVCLEKLKDCDLLIHDADIVDGDGNQTSESFFKLNHTKSGKFYNLLKNGYHGCCMCFSKKLCEALLPFPKKLPMHDSYIGNFAAFNGYKVKFSDEKLIHYRRHNSNASNSSEKSSRPFFARLKDRIILLKSIKK
;
A
#
# COMPACT_ATOMS: atom_id res chain seq x y z
N MET A 1 5.91 5.47 -0.09
CA MET A 1 6.15 4.56 -1.25
C MET A 1 7.45 3.80 -1.01
N PRO A 2 7.45 2.47 -0.85
CA PRO A 2 8.66 1.66 -0.93
C PRO A 2 9.05 1.45 -2.39
N THR A 3 10.34 1.49 -2.73
CA THR A 3 10.84 1.23 -4.08
C THR A 3 12.00 0.24 -4.06
N TYR A 4 12.07 -0.60 -5.10
CA TYR A 4 13.19 -1.48 -5.41
C TYR A 4 13.11 -1.92 -6.88
N ASN A 5 14.08 -1.52 -7.71
CA ASN A 5 14.16 -1.86 -9.14
C ASN A 5 12.84 -1.61 -9.89
N GLY A 6 12.32 -0.38 -9.80
CA GLY A 6 11.03 0.04 -10.36
C GLY A 6 11.14 0.90 -11.62
N GLU A 7 12.29 0.98 -12.30
CA GLU A 7 12.56 1.90 -13.42
C GLU A 7 11.47 1.93 -14.49
N LYS A 8 10.80 0.78 -14.70
CA LYS A 8 9.80 0.63 -15.77
C LYS A 8 8.55 1.44 -15.54
N PHE A 9 8.10 1.59 -14.29
CA PHE A 9 6.77 2.13 -13.97
C PHE A 9 6.80 3.34 -13.05
N ILE A 10 7.90 3.54 -12.30
CA ILE A 10 7.97 4.56 -11.25
C ILE A 10 7.66 5.99 -11.74
N ARG A 11 7.97 6.31 -13.01
CA ARG A 11 7.67 7.62 -13.58
C ARG A 11 6.16 7.84 -13.69
N ILE A 12 5.43 6.90 -14.29
CA ILE A 12 3.97 6.99 -14.47
C ILE A 12 3.29 7.09 -13.10
N GLN A 13 3.70 6.23 -12.17
CA GLN A 13 3.15 6.24 -10.81
C GLN A 13 3.40 7.58 -10.11
N LEU A 14 4.61 8.12 -10.16
CA LEU A 14 4.91 9.36 -9.47
C LEU A 14 4.24 10.58 -10.12
N GLU A 15 4.12 10.62 -11.45
CA GLU A 15 3.37 11.65 -12.18
C GLU A 15 1.89 11.64 -11.78
N SER A 16 1.26 10.46 -11.68
CA SER A 16 -0.14 10.32 -11.28
C SER A 16 -0.39 10.80 -9.84
N ILE A 17 0.58 10.63 -8.95
CA ILE A 17 0.53 11.13 -7.58
C ILE A 17 0.71 12.66 -7.55
N LEU A 18 1.82 13.16 -8.09
CA LEU A 18 2.19 14.57 -8.01
C LEU A 18 1.16 15.51 -8.64
N SER A 19 0.42 15.04 -9.66
CA SER A 19 -0.65 15.80 -10.31
C SER A 19 -1.82 16.16 -9.39
N GLN A 20 -1.96 15.48 -8.25
CA GLN A 20 -3.05 15.64 -7.29
C GLN A 20 -2.62 16.33 -5.98
N LEU A 21 -1.32 16.50 -5.78
CA LEU A 21 -0.77 17.04 -4.54
C LEU A 21 -0.65 18.57 -4.57
N GLY A 22 -0.99 19.21 -3.44
CA GLY A 22 -0.71 20.62 -3.19
C GLY A 22 0.72 20.86 -2.69
N ASP A 23 1.06 22.13 -2.48
CA ASP A 23 2.41 22.55 -2.07
C ASP A 23 2.81 22.05 -0.66
N ASN A 24 1.83 21.75 0.20
CA ASN A 24 2.06 21.28 1.56
C ASN A 24 2.01 19.76 1.69
N ASP A 25 1.75 19.04 0.60
CA ASP A 25 1.75 17.58 0.57
C ASP A 25 3.15 17.04 0.28
N GLU A 26 3.38 15.77 0.59
CA GLU A 26 4.68 15.14 0.40
C GLU A 26 4.55 13.72 -0.18
N VAL A 27 5.57 13.29 -0.90
CA VAL A 27 5.77 11.89 -1.30
C VAL A 27 7.04 11.38 -0.64
N VAL A 28 6.89 10.59 0.42
CA VAL A 28 8.04 9.95 1.07
C VAL A 28 8.34 8.63 0.38
N ILE A 29 9.51 8.55 -0.25
CA ILE A 29 9.97 7.39 -1.01
C ILE A 29 11.13 6.76 -0.26
N SER A 30 11.02 5.46 0.07
CA SER A 30 12.12 4.69 0.65
C SER A 30 12.61 3.69 -0.38
N ASP A 31 13.85 3.88 -0.85
CA ASP A 31 14.49 3.01 -1.84
C ASP A 31 15.42 2.01 -1.17
N ASP A 32 15.19 0.72 -1.42
CA ASP A 32 15.93 -0.40 -0.83
C ASP A 32 17.14 -0.81 -1.67
N SER A 33 17.98 0.18 -2.04
CA SER A 33 19.19 0.03 -2.86
C SER A 33 18.92 -0.52 -4.26
N SER A 34 18.05 0.17 -5.02
CA SER A 34 17.81 -0.13 -6.43
C SER A 34 19.12 -0.07 -7.23
N THR A 35 19.28 -1.02 -8.16
CA THR A 35 20.46 -1.16 -9.02
C THR A 35 20.19 -0.76 -10.49
N ASP A 36 18.92 -0.49 -10.81
CA ASP A 36 18.46 0.03 -12.09
C ASP A 36 18.36 1.58 -12.07
N LYS A 37 17.65 2.18 -13.01
CA LYS A 37 17.49 3.63 -13.10
C LYS A 37 16.45 4.23 -12.16
N THR A 38 15.89 3.48 -11.21
CA THR A 38 14.83 3.96 -10.30
C THR A 38 15.22 5.27 -9.62
N VAL A 39 16.38 5.29 -8.94
CA VAL A 39 16.83 6.47 -8.20
C VAL A 39 17.14 7.66 -9.13
N GLU A 40 17.73 7.40 -10.31
CA GLU A 40 17.97 8.43 -11.32
C GLU A 40 16.66 9.07 -11.78
N ILE A 41 15.64 8.24 -12.08
CA ILE A 41 14.31 8.72 -12.50
C ILE A 41 13.68 9.55 -11.39
N LEU A 42 13.69 9.09 -10.14
CA LEU A 42 13.13 9.81 -9.01
C LEU A 42 13.78 11.19 -8.83
N LYS A 43 15.11 11.28 -8.90
CA LYS A 43 15.85 12.54 -8.81
C LYS A 43 15.57 13.49 -10.00
N SER A 44 15.25 12.95 -11.16
CA SER A 44 14.98 13.75 -12.37
C SER A 44 13.70 14.60 -12.29
N PHE A 45 12.77 14.30 -11.38
CA PHE A 45 11.57 15.11 -11.17
C PHE A 45 11.86 16.50 -10.62
N ASN A 46 12.94 16.64 -9.82
CA ASN A 46 13.33 17.91 -9.20
C ASN A 46 12.15 18.64 -8.52
N ASP A 47 11.28 17.91 -7.84
CA ASP A 47 10.10 18.39 -7.14
C ASP A 47 10.34 18.37 -5.63
N SER A 48 10.14 19.52 -4.98
CA SER A 48 10.41 19.71 -3.54
C SER A 48 9.51 18.89 -2.62
N ARG A 49 8.38 18.38 -3.13
CA ARG A 49 7.47 17.51 -2.40
C ARG A 49 7.98 16.07 -2.28
N ILE A 50 9.00 15.68 -3.04
CA ILE A 50 9.59 14.35 -3.02
C ILE A 50 10.68 14.28 -1.95
N HIS A 51 10.48 13.40 -0.97
CA HIS A 51 11.47 13.07 0.07
C HIS A 51 12.03 11.66 -0.16
N LEU A 52 13.16 11.58 -0.83
CA LEU A 52 13.82 10.32 -1.17
C LEU A 52 14.78 9.88 -0.06
N LEU A 53 14.51 8.71 0.50
CA LEU A 53 15.34 8.00 1.47
C LEU A 53 16.06 6.87 0.74
N GLU A 54 17.30 7.08 0.34
CA GLU A 54 18.10 6.14 -0.45
C GLU A 54 19.17 5.41 0.39
N ASN A 55 19.84 4.45 -0.23
CA ASN A 55 20.89 3.62 0.37
C ASN A 55 20.42 2.74 1.55
N ASN A 56 19.15 2.38 1.57
CA ASN A 56 18.64 1.42 2.55
C ASN A 56 19.02 -0.02 2.14
N SER A 57 19.03 -0.93 3.09
CA SER A 57 19.38 -2.33 2.89
C SER A 57 18.48 -3.25 3.72
N PHE A 58 17.17 -3.02 3.63
CA PHE A 58 16.19 -3.80 4.39
C PHE A 58 15.97 -5.19 3.78
N HIS A 59 16.14 -5.32 2.46
CA HIS A 59 15.82 -6.53 1.69
C HIS A 59 14.40 -7.05 2.02
N SER A 60 13.49 -6.10 2.25
CA SER A 60 12.13 -6.39 2.70
C SER A 60 11.17 -5.24 2.37
N PRO A 61 10.11 -5.49 1.58
CA PRO A 61 9.11 -4.48 1.30
C PRO A 61 8.38 -4.00 2.56
N ILE A 62 8.30 -4.83 3.61
CA ILE A 62 7.67 -4.49 4.89
C ILE A 62 8.48 -3.42 5.62
N TYR A 63 9.79 -3.62 5.78
CA TYR A 63 10.64 -2.69 6.49
C TYR A 63 10.97 -1.44 5.65
N ASN A 64 10.98 -1.59 4.33
CA ASN A 64 11.11 -0.46 3.42
C ASN A 64 9.89 0.46 3.52
N LEU A 65 8.67 -0.09 3.57
CA LEU A 65 7.46 0.68 3.84
C LEU A 65 7.48 1.30 5.25
N GLU A 66 7.89 0.55 6.27
CA GLU A 66 8.01 1.06 7.64
C GLU A 66 8.92 2.29 7.72
N ASN A 67 10.04 2.28 6.98
CA ASN A 67 10.95 3.40 6.90
C ASN A 67 10.29 4.63 6.28
N ALA A 68 9.54 4.47 5.18
CA ALA A 68 8.77 5.56 4.61
C ALA A 68 7.73 6.12 5.59
N LEU A 69 6.99 5.25 6.28
CA LEU A 69 5.98 5.66 7.26
C LEU A 69 6.55 6.42 8.46
N LYS A 70 7.72 6.02 8.95
CA LYS A 70 8.44 6.73 10.05
C LYS A 70 8.85 8.15 9.69
N ASN A 71 9.04 8.44 8.41
CA ASN A 71 9.45 9.73 7.91
C ASN A 71 8.27 10.57 7.37
N ALA A 72 7.07 10.00 7.27
CA ALA A 72 5.89 10.70 6.81
C ALA A 72 5.35 11.67 7.89
N LYS A 73 5.01 12.90 7.46
CA LYS A 73 4.58 14.00 8.34
C LYS A 73 3.12 14.40 8.13
N GLY A 74 2.52 14.04 7.00
CA GLY A 74 1.15 14.40 6.64
C GLY A 74 0.10 13.88 7.62
N ASP A 75 -1.05 14.54 7.70
CA ASP A 75 -2.17 14.16 8.57
C ASP A 75 -2.90 12.91 8.07
N PHE A 76 -2.83 12.67 6.78
CA PHE A 76 -3.37 11.48 6.11
C PHE A 76 -2.27 10.79 5.33
N ILE A 77 -2.22 9.47 5.47
CA ILE A 77 -1.20 8.62 4.83
C ILE A 77 -1.87 7.81 3.73
N PHE A 78 -1.32 7.89 2.52
CA PHE A 78 -1.73 7.11 1.36
C PHE A 78 -0.62 6.10 1.05
N LEU A 79 -0.92 4.82 1.10
CA LEU A 79 0.03 3.82 0.66
C LEU A 79 0.08 3.78 -0.87
N SER A 80 1.27 3.55 -1.40
CA SER A 80 1.49 3.48 -2.84
C SER A 80 2.60 2.47 -3.12
N ASP A 81 2.35 1.56 -4.03
CA ASP A 81 3.38 0.73 -4.63
C ASP A 81 4.03 1.50 -5.80
N GLN A 82 5.16 1.03 -6.31
CA GLN A 82 5.97 1.75 -7.31
C GLN A 82 5.49 1.58 -8.77
N ASP A 83 4.52 0.69 -9.00
CA ASP A 83 4.18 0.11 -10.30
C ASP A 83 2.71 0.23 -10.69
N ASP A 84 1.91 0.93 -9.87
CA ASP A 84 0.51 1.25 -10.16
C ASP A 84 0.35 2.61 -10.87
N GLU A 85 -0.88 3.09 -10.98
CA GLU A 85 -1.21 4.43 -11.43
C GLU A 85 -2.46 4.94 -10.70
N TRP A 86 -2.42 6.12 -10.09
CA TRP A 86 -3.57 6.68 -9.40
C TRP A 86 -4.55 7.34 -10.37
N THR A 87 -5.86 7.16 -10.14
CA THR A 87 -6.87 7.94 -10.86
C THR A 87 -6.80 9.40 -10.43
N VAL A 88 -7.25 10.30 -11.29
CA VAL A 88 -7.10 11.76 -11.12
C VAL A 88 -7.83 12.35 -9.90
N ASP A 89 -8.71 11.60 -9.28
CA ASP A 89 -9.56 12.00 -8.17
C ASP A 89 -9.28 11.24 -6.86
N LYS A 90 -8.28 10.35 -6.84
CA LYS A 90 -7.99 9.50 -5.69
C LYS A 90 -7.81 10.29 -4.40
N VAL A 91 -7.00 11.32 -4.42
CA VAL A 91 -6.71 12.11 -3.21
C VAL A 91 -7.98 12.76 -2.67
N SER A 92 -8.72 13.47 -3.53
CA SER A 92 -9.94 14.18 -3.11
C SER A 92 -11.02 13.25 -2.59
N VAL A 93 -11.29 12.14 -3.29
CA VAL A 93 -12.28 11.13 -2.89
C VAL A 93 -11.90 10.46 -1.56
N CYS A 94 -10.62 10.09 -1.41
CA CYS A 94 -10.16 9.47 -0.16
C CYS A 94 -10.24 10.44 1.02
N LEU A 95 -9.81 11.69 0.87
CA LEU A 95 -9.88 12.69 1.95
C LEU A 95 -11.33 12.93 2.39
N GLU A 96 -12.28 12.98 1.47
CA GLU A 96 -13.71 13.11 1.83
C GLU A 96 -14.18 11.92 2.67
N LYS A 97 -13.82 10.70 2.28
CA LYS A 97 -14.22 9.48 3.01
C LYS A 97 -13.51 9.31 4.36
N LEU A 98 -12.28 9.83 4.49
CA LEU A 98 -11.49 9.78 5.73
C LEU A 98 -12.04 10.73 6.82
N LYS A 99 -12.94 11.66 6.51
CA LYS A 99 -13.67 12.41 7.53
C LYS A 99 -14.49 11.52 8.45
N ASP A 100 -14.90 10.36 7.98
CA ASP A 100 -15.78 9.42 8.66
C ASP A 100 -15.11 8.12 9.09
N CYS A 101 -13.82 7.91 8.84
CA CYS A 101 -13.11 6.68 9.21
C CYS A 101 -11.62 6.94 9.45
N ASP A 102 -10.96 6.00 10.15
CA ASP A 102 -9.53 6.05 10.43
C ASP A 102 -8.70 5.32 9.35
N LEU A 103 -9.30 4.32 8.69
CA LEU A 103 -8.72 3.52 7.61
C LEU A 103 -9.76 3.33 6.52
N LEU A 104 -9.42 3.76 5.32
CA LEU A 104 -10.18 3.49 4.10
C LEU A 104 -9.42 2.47 3.24
N ILE A 105 -10.16 1.50 2.72
CA ILE A 105 -9.71 0.57 1.67
C ILE A 105 -10.62 0.78 0.46
N HIS A 106 -10.07 1.21 -0.66
CA HIS A 106 -10.83 1.40 -1.91
C HIS A 106 -10.58 0.25 -2.89
N ASP A 107 -11.43 0.14 -3.91
CA ASP A 107 -11.26 -0.83 -5.00
C ASP A 107 -10.22 -0.33 -6.02
N ALA A 108 -9.90 -1.17 -6.98
CA ALA A 108 -9.03 -0.91 -8.12
C ALA A 108 -9.58 -1.60 -9.36
N ASP A 109 -9.33 -1.08 -10.53
CA ASP A 109 -9.32 -1.90 -11.73
C ASP A 109 -7.94 -2.55 -11.90
N ILE A 110 -7.86 -3.55 -12.77
CA ILE A 110 -6.61 -4.29 -12.99
C ILE A 110 -6.18 -4.08 -14.43
N VAL A 111 -4.93 -3.66 -14.58
CA VAL A 111 -4.28 -3.49 -15.89
C VAL A 111 -3.10 -4.44 -16.05
N ASP A 112 -2.73 -4.76 -17.28
CA ASP A 112 -1.50 -5.49 -17.59
C ASP A 112 -0.25 -4.58 -17.59
N GLY A 113 0.91 -5.13 -17.94
CA GLY A 113 2.16 -4.38 -18.01
C GLY A 113 2.17 -3.23 -19.03
N ASP A 114 1.26 -3.25 -19.99
CA ASP A 114 1.12 -2.25 -21.06
C ASP A 114 -0.01 -1.24 -20.75
N GLY A 115 -0.72 -1.41 -19.63
CA GLY A 115 -1.81 -0.53 -19.19
C GLY A 115 -3.18 -0.92 -19.73
N ASN A 116 -3.33 -2.05 -20.40
CA ASN A 116 -4.64 -2.51 -20.87
C ASN A 116 -5.45 -3.11 -19.72
N GLN A 117 -6.70 -2.73 -19.60
CA GLN A 117 -7.57 -3.23 -18.55
C GLN A 117 -7.86 -4.74 -18.73
N THR A 118 -7.56 -5.53 -17.71
CA THR A 118 -7.79 -6.99 -17.67
C THR A 118 -8.92 -7.40 -16.74
N SER A 119 -9.27 -6.56 -15.77
CA SER A 119 -10.42 -6.76 -14.89
C SER A 119 -10.97 -5.43 -14.37
N GLU A 120 -12.29 -5.34 -14.23
CA GLU A 120 -12.97 -4.12 -13.79
C GLU A 120 -12.93 -3.90 -12.27
N SER A 121 -12.60 -4.89 -11.46
CA SER A 121 -12.63 -4.76 -10.00
C SER A 121 -11.74 -5.80 -9.33
N PHE A 122 -10.81 -5.30 -8.56
CA PHE A 122 -9.93 -6.09 -7.70
C PHE A 122 -10.74 -6.74 -6.56
N PHE A 123 -11.71 -6.04 -5.99
CA PHE A 123 -12.57 -6.56 -4.92
C PHE A 123 -13.39 -7.74 -5.38
N LYS A 124 -13.99 -7.66 -6.58
CA LYS A 124 -14.76 -8.78 -7.16
C LYS A 124 -13.86 -9.98 -7.40
N LEU A 125 -12.69 -9.76 -8.00
CA LEU A 125 -11.75 -10.84 -8.34
C LEU A 125 -11.25 -11.57 -7.07
N ASN A 126 -10.94 -10.83 -6.01
CA ASN A 126 -10.41 -11.39 -4.77
C ASN A 126 -11.50 -11.74 -3.73
N HIS A 127 -12.79 -11.53 -4.08
CA HIS A 127 -13.90 -11.71 -3.15
C HIS A 127 -13.71 -10.92 -1.85
N THR A 128 -13.20 -9.70 -1.96
CA THR A 128 -12.97 -8.80 -0.83
C THR A 128 -14.29 -8.47 -0.15
N LYS A 129 -14.32 -8.52 1.17
CA LYS A 129 -15.49 -8.19 1.99
C LYS A 129 -15.07 -7.44 3.23
N SER A 130 -15.95 -6.57 3.73
CA SER A 130 -15.80 -5.96 5.05
C SER A 130 -15.96 -7.00 6.16
N GLY A 131 -15.44 -6.70 7.35
CA GLY A 131 -15.59 -7.51 8.56
C GLY A 131 -14.28 -8.07 9.11
N LYS A 132 -14.00 -7.76 10.37
CA LYS A 132 -12.71 -8.07 11.03
C LYS A 132 -12.38 -9.56 11.08
N PHE A 133 -13.36 -10.41 11.39
CA PHE A 133 -13.13 -11.85 11.47
C PHE A 133 -12.97 -12.49 10.08
N TYR A 134 -13.71 -12.00 9.08
CA TYR A 134 -13.54 -12.44 7.72
C TYR A 134 -12.13 -12.12 7.21
N ASN A 135 -11.66 -10.89 7.41
CA ASN A 135 -10.35 -10.43 6.94
C ASN A 135 -9.17 -11.04 7.72
N LEU A 136 -9.38 -11.46 8.95
CA LEU A 136 -8.39 -12.23 9.69
C LEU A 136 -8.14 -13.61 9.05
N LEU A 137 -9.20 -14.24 8.50
CA LEU A 137 -9.13 -15.55 7.87
C LEU A 137 -8.81 -15.46 6.37
N LYS A 138 -9.41 -14.51 5.67
CA LYS A 138 -9.25 -14.29 4.24
C LYS A 138 -8.92 -12.82 4.00
N ASN A 139 -7.62 -12.52 3.90
CA ASN A 139 -7.14 -11.14 3.77
C ASN A 139 -7.79 -10.43 2.59
N GLY A 140 -8.54 -9.38 2.86
CA GLY A 140 -9.11 -8.46 1.86
C GLY A 140 -8.45 -7.09 1.91
N TYR A 141 -7.36 -6.95 2.66
CA TYR A 141 -6.59 -5.73 2.76
C TYR A 141 -5.49 -5.72 1.69
N HIS A 142 -5.38 -4.62 0.95
CA HIS A 142 -4.40 -4.44 -0.10
C HIS A 142 -3.71 -3.09 0.11
N GLY A 143 -2.39 -3.10 0.25
CA GLY A 143 -1.59 -1.95 0.63
C GLY A 143 -1.83 -0.74 -0.28
N CYS A 144 -1.68 -0.89 -1.59
CA CYS A 144 -1.85 0.19 -2.57
C CYS A 144 -3.27 0.81 -2.60
N CYS A 145 -4.27 0.11 -2.03
CA CYS A 145 -5.64 0.58 -1.89
C CYS A 145 -5.94 1.23 -0.53
N MET A 146 -4.94 1.43 0.33
CA MET A 146 -5.13 1.95 1.68
C MET A 146 -4.77 3.41 1.81
N CYS A 147 -5.64 4.16 2.52
CA CYS A 147 -5.29 5.45 3.10
C CYS A 147 -5.85 5.55 4.53
N PHE A 148 -5.14 6.26 5.43
CA PHE A 148 -5.47 6.29 6.84
C PHE A 148 -4.94 7.53 7.54
N SER A 149 -5.46 7.79 8.74
CA SER A 149 -5.08 8.92 9.56
C SER A 149 -3.67 8.78 10.14
N LYS A 150 -2.99 9.89 10.38
CA LYS A 150 -1.71 9.96 11.12
C LYS A 150 -1.78 9.26 12.46
N LYS A 151 -2.88 9.45 13.19
CA LYS A 151 -3.15 8.77 14.48
C LYS A 151 -3.03 7.25 14.37
N LEU A 152 -3.59 6.66 13.30
CA LEU A 152 -3.45 5.22 13.07
C LEU A 152 -2.01 4.87 12.69
N CYS A 153 -1.34 5.67 11.84
CA CYS A 153 0.05 5.46 11.46
C CYS A 153 0.98 5.39 12.69
N GLU A 154 0.88 6.36 13.58
CA GLU A 154 1.66 6.41 14.82
C GLU A 154 1.40 5.19 15.73
N ALA A 155 0.16 4.71 15.77
CA ALA A 155 -0.20 3.54 16.55
C ALA A 155 0.33 2.22 15.96
N LEU A 156 0.51 2.15 14.65
CA LEU A 156 1.05 0.97 13.95
C LEU A 156 2.55 0.81 14.15
N LEU A 157 3.26 1.89 14.38
CA LEU A 157 4.73 1.91 14.43
C LEU A 157 5.28 1.68 15.85
N PRO A 158 6.45 1.04 15.99
CA PRO A 158 7.16 0.31 14.95
C PRO A 158 6.43 -1.00 14.57
N PHE A 159 6.65 -1.47 13.35
CA PHE A 159 6.08 -2.75 12.92
C PHE A 159 6.61 -3.92 13.76
N PRO A 160 5.77 -4.88 14.12
CA PRO A 160 6.22 -6.09 14.79
C PRO A 160 7.21 -6.89 13.95
N LYS A 161 8.21 -7.46 14.59
CA LYS A 161 9.16 -8.36 13.92
C LYS A 161 8.42 -9.57 13.33
N LYS A 162 8.85 -10.03 12.16
CA LYS A 162 8.34 -11.23 11.47
C LYS A 162 6.89 -11.14 10.99
N LEU A 163 6.41 -9.94 10.64
CA LEU A 163 5.11 -9.83 9.98
C LEU A 163 5.07 -10.63 8.68
N PRO A 164 3.97 -11.35 8.41
CA PRO A 164 3.81 -12.04 7.12
C PRO A 164 3.58 -11.06 5.96
N MET A 165 2.84 -9.96 6.19
CA MET A 165 2.58 -8.89 5.22
C MET A 165 2.09 -7.64 5.95
N HIS A 166 2.50 -6.45 5.48
CA HIS A 166 2.16 -5.17 6.13
C HIS A 166 0.67 -4.80 5.99
N ASP A 167 0.07 -5.05 4.83
CA ASP A 167 -1.34 -4.76 4.54
C ASP A 167 -2.29 -5.50 5.50
N SER A 168 -2.05 -6.79 5.66
CA SER A 168 -2.80 -7.64 6.59
C SER A 168 -2.63 -7.17 8.05
N TYR A 169 -1.43 -6.72 8.42
CA TYR A 169 -1.18 -6.16 9.75
C TYR A 169 -1.94 -4.84 9.96
N ILE A 170 -1.79 -3.87 9.06
CA ILE A 170 -2.43 -2.56 9.14
C ILE A 170 -3.95 -2.70 9.28
N GLY A 171 -4.58 -3.45 8.37
CA GLY A 171 -6.02 -3.63 8.34
C GLY A 171 -6.56 -4.34 9.59
N ASN A 172 -5.92 -5.45 10.02
CA ASN A 172 -6.36 -6.17 11.20
C ASN A 172 -6.06 -5.39 12.49
N PHE A 173 -4.90 -4.73 12.60
CA PHE A 173 -4.60 -3.86 13.74
C PHE A 173 -5.69 -2.81 13.91
N ALA A 174 -6.03 -2.07 12.86
CA ALA A 174 -7.09 -1.08 12.91
C ALA A 174 -8.43 -1.67 13.36
N ALA A 175 -8.85 -2.78 12.74
CA ALA A 175 -10.15 -3.40 13.00
C ALA A 175 -10.28 -3.99 14.41
N PHE A 176 -9.20 -4.46 15.03
CA PHE A 176 -9.21 -5.06 16.37
C PHE A 176 -8.90 -4.08 17.51
N ASN A 177 -8.33 -2.90 17.20
CA ASN A 177 -8.01 -1.86 18.21
C ASN A 177 -8.99 -0.67 18.18
N GLY A 178 -10.19 -0.86 17.64
CA GLY A 178 -11.28 0.11 17.75
C GLY A 178 -11.24 1.26 16.75
N TYR A 179 -10.34 1.22 15.75
CA TYR A 179 -10.35 2.16 14.64
C TYR A 179 -11.49 1.86 13.68
N LYS A 180 -12.07 2.92 13.11
CA LYS A 180 -13.15 2.80 12.14
C LYS A 180 -12.61 2.48 10.76
N VAL A 181 -12.84 1.24 10.29
CA VAL A 181 -12.39 0.73 8.99
C VAL A 181 -13.56 0.77 8.00
N LYS A 182 -13.34 1.38 6.84
CA LYS A 182 -14.34 1.51 5.76
C LYS A 182 -13.80 0.89 4.47
N PHE A 183 -14.64 0.14 3.77
CA PHE A 183 -14.40 -0.34 2.42
C PHE A 183 -15.24 0.49 1.46
N SER A 184 -14.68 0.85 0.30
CA SER A 184 -15.31 1.63 -0.75
C SER A 184 -15.15 0.95 -2.10
N ASP A 185 -16.23 0.84 -2.86
CA ASP A 185 -16.21 0.27 -4.20
C ASP A 185 -15.66 1.24 -5.27
N GLU A 186 -15.21 2.44 -4.86
CA GLU A 186 -14.53 3.38 -5.75
C GLU A 186 -13.20 2.83 -6.22
N LYS A 187 -12.99 2.82 -7.52
CA LYS A 187 -11.76 2.34 -8.16
C LYS A 187 -10.82 3.53 -8.34
N LEU A 188 -9.87 3.64 -7.46
CA LEU A 188 -9.03 4.84 -7.35
C LEU A 188 -7.57 4.60 -7.77
N ILE A 189 -7.27 3.40 -8.26
CA ILE A 189 -5.99 3.05 -8.89
C ILE A 189 -6.20 2.09 -10.05
N HIS A 190 -5.31 2.15 -11.03
CA HIS A 190 -5.05 1.12 -12.01
C HIS A 190 -3.97 0.19 -11.45
N TYR A 191 -4.41 -0.93 -10.84
CA TYR A 191 -3.51 -1.92 -10.25
C TYR A 191 -2.82 -2.71 -11.35
N ARG A 192 -1.51 -2.54 -11.49
CA ARG A 192 -0.74 -3.13 -12.58
C ARG A 192 -0.23 -4.51 -12.24
N ARG A 193 -0.52 -5.47 -13.13
CA ARG A 193 0.00 -6.84 -13.02
C ARG A 193 1.07 -7.12 -14.05
N HIS A 194 2.23 -7.51 -13.55
CA HIS A 194 3.38 -7.92 -14.36
C HIS A 194 4.19 -9.00 -13.62
N ASN A 195 5.14 -9.64 -14.32
CA ASN A 195 5.88 -10.78 -13.78
C ASN A 195 6.79 -10.47 -12.57
N SER A 196 7.05 -9.19 -12.31
CA SER A 196 7.92 -8.74 -11.22
C SER A 196 7.16 -8.26 -9.98
N ASN A 197 5.82 -8.37 -9.92
CA ASN A 197 5.08 -8.00 -8.72
C ASN A 197 5.51 -8.86 -7.52
N ALA A 198 5.70 -8.24 -6.37
CA ALA A 198 6.09 -8.92 -5.13
C ALA A 198 5.00 -9.89 -4.62
N SER A 199 3.74 -9.71 -5.02
CA SER A 199 2.62 -10.55 -4.64
C SER A 199 1.86 -11.09 -5.86
N ASN A 200 1.73 -12.43 -5.97
CA ASN A 200 0.83 -13.09 -6.94
C ASN A 200 -0.59 -13.15 -6.36
N SER A 201 -1.34 -12.04 -6.43
CA SER A 201 -2.68 -11.94 -5.84
C SER A 201 -3.78 -12.70 -6.61
N SER A 202 -3.50 -13.28 -7.78
CA SER A 202 -4.48 -13.97 -8.63
C SER A 202 -4.47 -15.50 -8.55
N GLU A 203 -3.40 -16.09 -8.04
CA GLU A 203 -3.33 -17.55 -7.90
C GLU A 203 -3.79 -17.97 -6.51
N LYS A 204 -4.53 -19.10 -6.44
CA LYS A 204 -4.79 -19.76 -5.16
C LYS A 204 -3.43 -19.94 -4.48
N SER A 205 -3.26 -19.33 -3.30
CA SER A 205 -2.02 -19.41 -2.55
C SER A 205 -1.49 -20.84 -2.55
N SER A 206 -0.38 -21.07 -3.22
CA SER A 206 0.34 -22.36 -3.24
C SER A 206 0.96 -22.70 -1.88
N ARG A 207 0.85 -21.77 -0.91
CA ARG A 207 1.42 -21.92 0.44
C ARG A 207 0.69 -23.02 1.24
N PRO A 208 1.44 -23.92 1.89
CA PRO A 208 0.87 -25.00 2.71
C PRO A 208 -0.08 -24.48 3.80
N PHE A 209 -1.09 -25.25 4.13
CA PHE A 209 -2.08 -24.90 5.16
C PHE A 209 -1.44 -24.48 6.49
N PHE A 210 -0.45 -25.26 6.96
CA PHE A 210 0.27 -24.96 8.21
C PHE A 210 1.04 -23.64 8.17
N ALA A 211 1.62 -23.27 7.03
CA ALA A 211 2.30 -21.98 6.87
C ALA A 211 1.29 -20.82 7.00
N ARG A 212 0.12 -20.94 6.37
CA ARG A 212 -0.96 -19.95 6.47
C ARG A 212 -1.50 -19.82 7.90
N LEU A 213 -1.61 -20.95 8.61
CA LEU A 213 -2.04 -20.95 10.02
C LEU A 213 -1.00 -20.25 10.92
N LYS A 214 0.29 -20.54 10.69
CA LYS A 214 1.39 -19.87 11.39
C LYS A 214 1.36 -18.35 11.17
N ASP A 215 1.15 -17.88 9.94
CA ASP A 215 1.05 -16.46 9.64
C ASP A 215 -0.10 -15.79 10.40
N ARG A 216 -1.26 -16.47 10.52
CA ARG A 216 -2.40 -15.97 11.30
C ARG A 216 -2.12 -15.90 12.79
N ILE A 217 -1.40 -16.86 13.33
CA ILE A 217 -0.98 -16.84 14.75
C ILE A 217 -0.01 -15.67 14.98
N ILE A 218 0.94 -15.46 14.08
CA ILE A 218 1.87 -14.32 14.17
C ILE A 218 1.06 -13.01 14.11
N LEU A 219 0.16 -12.89 13.16
CA LEU A 219 -0.68 -11.71 13.00
C LEU A 219 -1.52 -11.43 14.26
N LEU A 220 -2.21 -12.45 14.80
CA LEU A 220 -3.00 -12.33 16.03
C LEU A 220 -2.20 -11.87 17.24
N LYS A 221 -0.94 -12.32 17.36
CA LYS A 221 -0.02 -11.86 18.41
C LYS A 221 0.45 -10.42 18.19
N SER A 222 0.54 -10.00 16.92
CA SER A 222 1.06 -8.70 16.52
C SER A 222 0.02 -7.58 16.63
N ILE A 223 -1.27 -7.87 16.49
CA ILE A 223 -2.35 -6.88 16.56
C ILE A 223 -2.81 -6.55 18.00
N LYS A 224 -2.39 -7.31 18.99
CA LYS A 224 -2.66 -6.99 20.39
C LYS A 224 -1.58 -6.01 20.89
N LYS A 225 -1.99 -4.81 21.20
CA LYS A 225 -1.24 -3.85 22.04
C LYS A 225 -1.73 -3.95 23.47
#